data_981b7aa49523cf9bfc6d967b0b8baa36
#
_entry.id   981b7aa49523cf9bfc6d967b0b8baa36
#
_cell.length_a   1.000
_cell.length_b   1.000
_cell.length_c   1.000
_cell.angle_alpha   90.00
_cell.angle_beta   90.00
_cell.angle_gamma   90.00
#
_symmetry.space_group_name_H-M   'P 1'
#
loop_
_entity.id
_entity.type
_entity.pdbx_description
1 polymer ?
#
loop_
_entity_poly.entity_id
_entity_poly.type
_entity_poly.pdbx_seq_one_letter_code
_entity_poly.pdbx_strand_id
1 'polypeptide(L)'
;MGFPRASGILLHISSLPSEFGIGDFGPASYLFIDYLKSAGQKYWQILPIGPPGYGNSPYNCLSAFAGNTAFISPKLLAAEGLLPKSFAKPRADGIAAAAAARIETIRPAFEIFKQTSNEQLKAEFRRFCDENGFWLEDYALYQVIKSRSGQAAWINWEAGLRDRDEGALAAVRRNEEDAIEREKFFQFIFFRQWDALRRYAAENGVGIIGDVPLYVAHDSADVWASPRNFKLNEDGTPRVVAGVPPDYFSKTGQRWGNPIYEWEKMRDEGFGWWIMRLHFNLRLFDAVRIDHFIGFTRAWEVPGTDKTAENGRWAAVPGRELFYALGQALGGLKFIAEDLGDVTPEVEALRDDFGLPGMRVLQFGFGGDAGNIHLPHNYVQNTVVYTGTHDNETAVGWRMARRKGGGAGALKHCLKYLDSDGRQIHRDFIRAVYASAGNLAIVPMQDVLGLDNRARMNLPGTIGGNWEWRCKPGDFSGKTAKALRELSELFGR
;
A
#
# COMPACT_ATOMS: atom_id res chain seq x y z
N MET A 1 11.77 -15.98 10.38
CA MET A 1 11.08 -15.94 11.67
C MET A 1 9.63 -15.53 11.42
N GLY A 2 8.67 -16.37 11.80
CA GLY A 2 7.24 -16.06 11.68
C GLY A 2 6.81 -14.98 12.69
N PHE A 3 5.65 -14.39 12.47
CA PHE A 3 5.05 -13.45 13.43
C PHE A 3 4.73 -14.16 14.75
N PRO A 4 4.83 -13.46 15.90
CA PRO A 4 4.24 -13.96 17.13
C PRO A 4 2.72 -14.03 16.99
N ARG A 5 2.06 -14.80 17.87
CA ARG A 5 0.61 -14.79 17.93
C ARG A 5 0.11 -13.42 18.36
N ALA A 6 -0.60 -12.74 17.47
CA ALA A 6 -1.01 -11.36 17.66
C ALA A 6 -2.23 -10.99 16.80
N SER A 7 -2.77 -9.80 17.03
CA SER A 7 -3.81 -9.20 16.21
C SER A 7 -3.47 -7.75 15.83
N GLY A 8 -4.12 -7.27 14.78
CA GLY A 8 -3.96 -5.90 14.30
C GLY A 8 -5.15 -5.42 13.46
N ILE A 9 -5.13 -4.15 13.12
CA ILE A 9 -6.17 -3.49 12.35
C ILE A 9 -5.60 -2.99 11.02
N LEU A 10 -6.33 -3.25 9.94
CA LEU A 10 -6.10 -2.65 8.62
C LEU A 10 -6.88 -1.33 8.52
N LEU A 11 -6.14 -0.22 8.43
CA LEU A 11 -6.70 1.12 8.20
C LEU A 11 -5.67 1.98 7.49
N HIS A 12 -5.95 2.41 6.26
CA HIS A 12 -5.03 3.28 5.53
C HIS A 12 -4.98 4.70 6.12
N ILE A 13 -3.84 5.38 5.97
CA ILE A 13 -3.64 6.75 6.46
C ILE A 13 -4.71 7.71 5.91
N SER A 14 -5.04 7.63 4.61
CA SER A 14 -6.09 8.45 3.99
C SER A 14 -7.45 8.30 4.65
N SER A 15 -7.70 7.16 5.30
CA SER A 15 -8.97 6.82 5.95
C SER A 15 -9.09 7.31 7.39
N LEU A 16 -8.04 7.92 7.94
CA LEU A 16 -8.13 8.55 9.27
C LEU A 16 -9.04 9.78 9.26
N PRO A 17 -9.70 10.10 10.38
CA PRO A 17 -10.51 11.30 10.49
C PRO A 17 -9.68 12.56 10.23
N SER A 18 -10.19 13.45 9.40
CA SER A 18 -9.51 14.70 9.08
C SER A 18 -10.49 15.80 8.72
N GLU A 19 -10.21 17.03 9.17
CA GLU A 19 -10.94 18.24 8.76
C GLU A 19 -10.56 18.73 7.35
N PHE A 20 -9.54 18.12 6.74
CA PHE A 20 -9.03 18.45 5.41
C PHE A 20 -9.52 17.51 4.31
N GLY A 21 -10.42 16.59 4.61
CA GLY A 21 -10.97 15.67 3.64
C GLY A 21 -10.09 14.45 3.30
N ILE A 22 -8.85 14.39 3.78
CA ILE A 22 -7.94 13.23 3.66
C ILE A 22 -7.15 13.10 4.96
N GLY A 23 -6.98 11.87 5.48
CA GLY A 23 -6.19 11.59 6.67
C GLY A 23 -4.71 11.92 6.47
N ASP A 24 -3.99 12.17 7.57
CA ASP A 24 -2.58 12.57 7.57
C ASP A 24 -1.84 12.04 8.79
N PHE A 25 -0.53 12.32 8.90
CA PHE A 25 0.33 11.94 10.02
C PHE A 25 0.12 12.78 11.29
N GLY A 26 -0.94 13.58 11.33
CA GLY A 26 -1.25 14.47 12.45
C GLY A 26 -1.97 13.78 13.62
N PRO A 27 -2.64 14.56 14.46
CA PRO A 27 -3.19 14.07 15.74
C PRO A 27 -4.09 12.84 15.63
N ALA A 28 -4.81 12.65 14.53
CA ALA A 28 -5.69 11.49 14.35
C ALA A 28 -4.90 10.17 14.23
N SER A 29 -3.69 10.20 13.67
CA SER A 29 -2.82 9.03 13.59
C SER A 29 -2.32 8.60 14.98
N TYR A 30 -1.96 9.55 15.82
CA TYR A 30 -1.53 9.29 17.19
C TYR A 30 -2.70 8.75 18.03
N LEU A 31 -3.88 9.34 17.92
CA LEU A 31 -5.10 8.84 18.57
C LEU A 31 -5.46 7.42 18.12
N PHE A 32 -5.20 7.08 16.85
CA PHE A 32 -5.42 5.70 16.38
C PHE A 32 -4.42 4.71 17.00
N ILE A 33 -3.17 5.10 17.18
CA ILE A 33 -2.17 4.27 17.90
C ILE A 33 -2.61 4.05 19.35
N ASP A 34 -3.08 5.10 20.05
CA ASP A 34 -3.62 5.00 21.40
C ASP A 34 -4.84 4.06 21.45
N TYR A 35 -5.72 4.15 20.46
CA TYR A 35 -6.84 3.25 20.31
C TYR A 35 -6.37 1.79 20.12
N LEU A 36 -5.40 1.51 19.24
CA LEU A 36 -4.85 0.17 19.04
C LEU A 36 -4.27 -0.41 20.34
N LYS A 37 -3.46 0.37 21.04
CA LYS A 37 -2.94 0.00 22.37
C LYS A 37 -4.06 -0.32 23.36
N SER A 38 -5.07 0.54 23.43
CA SER A 38 -6.23 0.34 24.31
C SER A 38 -7.06 -0.88 23.93
N ALA A 39 -7.09 -1.22 22.64
CA ALA A 39 -7.78 -2.39 22.09
C ALA A 39 -6.95 -3.69 22.14
N GLY A 40 -5.74 -3.67 22.71
CA GLY A 40 -4.86 -4.85 22.79
C GLY A 40 -4.24 -5.24 21.44
N GLN A 41 -4.34 -4.38 20.42
CA GLN A 41 -3.81 -4.65 19.09
C GLN A 41 -2.30 -4.42 19.04
N LYS A 42 -1.57 -5.31 18.35
CA LYS A 42 -0.11 -5.24 18.23
C LYS A 42 0.36 -4.71 16.88
N TYR A 43 -0.52 -4.67 15.89
CA TYR A 43 -0.15 -4.22 14.55
C TYR A 43 -1.18 -3.26 13.95
N TRP A 44 -0.65 -2.28 13.24
CA TRP A 44 -1.37 -1.42 12.33
C TRP A 44 -0.95 -1.76 10.90
N GLN A 45 -1.82 -2.35 10.09
CA GLN A 45 -1.55 -2.55 8.67
C GLN A 45 -2.09 -1.36 7.88
N ILE A 46 -1.27 -0.86 6.96
CA ILE A 46 -1.62 0.22 6.03
C ILE A 46 -1.43 -0.25 4.58
N LEU A 47 -1.99 0.50 3.64
CA LEU A 47 -1.77 0.33 2.20
C LEU A 47 -0.53 1.13 1.78
N PRO A 48 -0.05 1.01 0.52
CA PRO A 48 1.11 1.77 0.05
C PRO A 48 0.96 3.27 0.30
N ILE A 49 2.03 3.92 0.79
CA ILE A 49 2.03 5.34 1.16
C ILE A 49 2.72 6.24 0.13
N GLY A 50 2.97 5.71 -1.06
CA GLY A 50 3.55 6.47 -2.19
C GLY A 50 2.55 7.45 -2.82
N PRO A 51 3.02 8.39 -3.65
CA PRO A 51 2.17 9.34 -4.36
C PRO A 51 1.31 8.60 -5.40
N PRO A 52 -0.03 8.61 -5.28
CA PRO A 52 -0.88 7.85 -6.20
C PRO A 52 -0.90 8.48 -7.59
N GLY A 53 -0.97 7.63 -8.60
CA GLY A 53 -1.17 8.02 -10.00
C GLY A 53 -2.63 7.87 -10.43
N TYR A 54 -2.84 7.19 -11.55
CA TYR A 54 -4.16 7.02 -12.15
C TYR A 54 -5.16 6.35 -11.20
N GLY A 55 -6.37 6.89 -11.13
CA GLY A 55 -7.45 6.38 -10.30
C GLY A 55 -7.29 6.60 -8.79
N ASN A 56 -6.31 7.38 -8.35
CA ASN A 56 -5.94 7.58 -6.94
C ASN A 56 -5.62 6.27 -6.20
N SER A 57 -5.29 5.21 -6.94
CA SER A 57 -4.95 3.92 -6.35
C SER A 57 -3.59 3.98 -5.67
N PRO A 58 -3.49 3.58 -4.40
CA PRO A 58 -2.21 3.47 -3.71
C PRO A 58 -1.30 2.39 -4.31
N TYR A 59 -1.84 1.49 -5.15
CA TYR A 59 -1.07 0.46 -5.86
C TYR A 59 -0.52 0.93 -7.20
N ASN A 60 -0.92 2.12 -7.67
CA ASN A 60 -0.43 2.72 -8.90
C ASN A 60 0.34 4.01 -8.58
N CYS A 61 1.50 3.85 -7.91
CA CYS A 61 2.30 4.97 -7.44
C CYS A 61 3.20 5.55 -8.54
N LEU A 62 3.41 6.86 -8.46
CA LEU A 62 4.35 7.60 -9.31
C LEU A 62 5.82 7.38 -8.92
N SER A 63 6.08 6.70 -7.81
CA SER A 63 7.40 6.28 -7.36
C SER A 63 7.32 5.09 -6.41
N ALA A 64 8.32 4.20 -6.47
CA ALA A 64 8.51 3.09 -5.55
C ALA A 64 9.14 3.51 -4.20
N PHE A 65 9.63 4.76 -4.09
CA PHE A 65 10.38 5.26 -2.94
C PHE A 65 9.74 6.51 -2.32
N ALA A 66 9.19 7.40 -3.13
CA ALA A 66 8.65 8.67 -2.64
C ALA A 66 7.38 8.48 -1.80
N GLY A 67 7.19 9.38 -0.83
CA GLY A 67 5.98 9.45 -0.03
C GLY A 67 4.90 10.36 -0.63
N ASN A 68 3.64 10.05 -0.34
CA ASN A 68 2.50 10.89 -0.70
C ASN A 68 2.44 12.16 0.17
N THR A 69 2.83 13.29 -0.38
CA THR A 69 2.88 14.58 0.32
C THR A 69 1.52 15.05 0.86
N ALA A 70 0.41 14.49 0.36
CA ALA A 70 -0.91 14.74 0.93
C ALA A 70 -1.08 14.18 2.36
N PHE A 71 -0.20 13.29 2.83
CA PHE A 71 -0.19 12.80 4.21
C PHE A 71 0.60 13.68 5.18
N ILE A 72 1.29 14.70 4.68
CA ILE A 72 1.94 15.70 5.55
C ILE A 72 0.86 16.44 6.34
N SER A 73 1.02 16.51 7.66
CA SER A 73 0.09 17.21 8.53
C SER A 73 0.40 18.71 8.62
N PRO A 74 -0.51 19.59 8.18
CA PRO A 74 -0.36 21.02 8.36
C PRO A 74 -0.33 21.44 9.84
N LYS A 75 -1.01 20.68 10.71
CA LYS A 75 -1.00 20.93 12.15
C LYS A 75 0.38 20.74 12.76
N LEU A 76 1.10 19.71 12.35
CA LEU A 76 2.47 19.49 12.81
C LEU A 76 3.41 20.56 12.26
N LEU A 77 3.28 20.95 10.98
CA LEU A 77 4.04 22.06 10.40
C LEU A 77 3.80 23.38 11.15
N ALA A 78 2.56 23.68 11.53
CA ALA A 78 2.24 24.87 12.31
C ALA A 78 2.80 24.82 13.74
N ALA A 79 2.80 23.63 14.36
CA ALA A 79 3.40 23.43 15.69
C ALA A 79 4.93 23.64 15.67
N GLU A 80 5.58 23.32 14.54
CA GLU A 80 7.02 23.52 14.33
C GLU A 80 7.39 24.93 13.80
N GLY A 81 6.40 25.79 13.58
CA GLY A 81 6.62 27.13 13.06
C GLY A 81 6.88 27.19 11.55
N LEU A 82 6.67 26.10 10.81
CA LEU A 82 6.79 26.02 9.35
C LEU A 82 5.50 26.41 8.62
N LEU A 83 4.41 26.64 9.36
CA LEU A 83 3.19 27.29 8.88
C LEU A 83 2.67 28.28 9.92
N PRO A 84 1.91 29.30 9.52
CA PRO A 84 1.17 30.13 10.45
C PRO A 84 0.23 29.29 11.34
N LYS A 85 0.02 29.69 12.60
CA LYS A 85 -0.94 28.98 13.48
C LYS A 85 -2.37 28.94 12.93
N SER A 86 -2.73 29.96 12.13
CA SER A 86 -3.99 30.02 11.38
C SER A 86 -3.67 29.86 9.91
N PHE A 87 -4.10 28.77 9.30
CA PHE A 87 -3.97 28.46 7.88
C PHE A 87 -5.31 28.01 7.30
N ALA A 88 -5.46 28.17 5.98
CA ALA A 88 -6.69 27.80 5.28
C ALA A 88 -6.98 26.29 5.42
N LYS A 89 -8.24 25.94 5.62
CA LYS A 89 -8.75 24.57 5.67
C LYS A 89 -9.73 24.39 4.52
N PRO A 90 -9.23 24.29 3.28
CA PRO A 90 -10.15 24.17 2.14
C PRO A 90 -10.96 22.87 2.26
N ARG A 91 -12.25 22.99 2.06
CA ARG A 91 -13.13 21.83 1.86
C ARG A 91 -13.07 21.46 0.39
N ALA A 92 -12.88 20.18 0.14
CA ALA A 92 -12.87 19.64 -1.21
C ALA A 92 -13.64 18.32 -1.24
N ASP A 93 -14.41 18.10 -2.28
CA ASP A 93 -15.17 16.89 -2.48
C ASP A 93 -14.32 15.85 -3.24
N GLY A 94 -14.20 14.67 -2.64
CA GLY A 94 -13.40 13.57 -3.15
C GLY A 94 -11.92 13.62 -2.76
N ILE A 95 -11.26 12.46 -2.80
CA ILE A 95 -9.90 12.28 -2.30
C ILE A 95 -8.86 13.05 -3.09
N ALA A 96 -8.98 13.11 -4.42
CA ALA A 96 -8.03 13.83 -5.28
C ALA A 96 -8.05 15.34 -5.02
N ALA A 97 -9.24 15.94 -4.94
CA ALA A 97 -9.38 17.35 -4.66
C ALA A 97 -8.91 17.70 -3.24
N ALA A 98 -9.17 16.81 -2.25
CA ALA A 98 -8.69 16.98 -0.89
C ALA A 98 -7.15 16.89 -0.80
N ALA A 99 -6.54 15.98 -1.55
CA ALA A 99 -5.08 15.86 -1.64
C ALA A 99 -4.45 17.11 -2.28
N ALA A 100 -4.99 17.58 -3.40
CA ALA A 100 -4.52 18.81 -4.06
C ALA A 100 -4.63 20.04 -3.14
N ALA A 101 -5.77 20.20 -2.48
CA ALA A 101 -6.00 21.30 -1.54
C ALA A 101 -5.04 21.21 -0.32
N ARG A 102 -4.69 20.02 0.12
CA ARG A 102 -3.68 19.79 1.17
C ARG A 102 -2.31 20.26 0.73
N ILE A 103 -1.88 19.88 -0.48
CA ILE A 103 -0.59 20.27 -1.04
C ILE A 103 -0.49 21.80 -1.13
N GLU A 104 -1.54 22.48 -1.60
CA GLU A 104 -1.57 23.95 -1.62
C GLU A 104 -1.51 24.55 -0.20
N THR A 105 -2.15 23.92 0.79
CA THR A 105 -2.11 24.39 2.19
C THR A 105 -0.68 24.33 2.78
N ILE A 106 0.10 23.30 2.42
CA ILE A 106 1.48 23.16 2.96
C ILE A 106 2.53 23.88 2.13
N ARG A 107 2.21 24.34 0.92
CA ARG A 107 3.16 25.02 0.01
C ARG A 107 3.96 26.16 0.66
N PRO A 108 3.36 27.04 1.49
CA PRO A 108 4.11 28.12 2.15
C PRO A 108 5.21 27.63 3.11
N ALA A 109 5.16 26.37 3.55
CA ALA A 109 6.14 25.84 4.51
C ALA A 109 7.57 25.85 3.92
N PHE A 110 7.73 25.69 2.62
CA PHE A 110 9.04 25.74 1.98
C PHE A 110 9.65 27.15 2.02
N GLU A 111 8.84 28.20 1.78
CA GLU A 111 9.32 29.58 1.85
C GLU A 111 9.74 29.96 3.29
N ILE A 112 8.97 29.51 4.27
CA ILE A 112 9.31 29.70 5.68
C ILE A 112 10.61 28.95 6.03
N PHE A 113 10.76 27.72 5.52
CA PHE A 113 11.97 26.92 5.71
C PHE A 113 13.21 27.59 5.11
N LYS A 114 13.15 28.16 3.91
CA LYS A 114 14.27 28.89 3.32
C LYS A 114 14.74 30.07 4.21
N GLN A 115 13.79 30.73 4.87
CA GLN A 115 14.06 31.90 5.71
C GLN A 115 14.37 31.56 7.17
N THR A 116 14.22 30.29 7.58
CA THR A 116 14.41 29.92 8.99
C THR A 116 15.88 30.06 9.42
N SER A 117 16.09 30.48 10.66
CA SER A 117 17.39 30.41 11.34
C SER A 117 17.67 29.08 12.02
N ASN A 118 16.78 28.09 11.86
CA ASN A 118 16.95 26.77 12.46
C ASN A 118 17.98 25.94 11.66
N GLU A 119 19.26 26.10 11.99
CA GLU A 119 20.37 25.40 11.33
C GLU A 119 20.33 23.89 11.51
N GLN A 120 19.74 23.41 12.62
CA GLN A 120 19.53 21.97 12.83
C GLN A 120 18.57 21.40 11.77
N LEU A 121 17.43 22.06 11.53
CA LEU A 121 16.46 21.61 10.51
C LEU A 121 17.07 21.62 9.11
N LYS A 122 17.86 22.64 8.78
CA LYS A 122 18.60 22.69 7.50
C LYS A 122 19.63 21.58 7.37
N ALA A 123 20.33 21.24 8.46
CA ALA A 123 21.28 20.15 8.47
C ALA A 123 20.59 18.78 8.32
N GLU A 124 19.43 18.58 8.96
CA GLU A 124 18.59 17.40 8.79
C GLU A 124 18.12 17.26 7.33
N PHE A 125 17.70 18.34 6.70
CA PHE A 125 17.30 18.35 5.29
C PHE A 125 18.46 17.98 4.35
N ARG A 126 19.65 18.59 4.53
CA ARG A 126 20.83 18.23 3.73
C ARG A 126 21.18 16.75 3.87
N ARG A 127 21.24 16.24 5.11
CA ARG A 127 21.50 14.83 5.37
C ARG A 127 20.46 13.93 4.70
N PHE A 128 19.18 14.28 4.77
CA PHE A 128 18.12 13.54 4.09
C PHE A 128 18.33 13.50 2.57
N CYS A 129 18.73 14.61 1.95
CA CYS A 129 19.05 14.66 0.51
C CYS A 129 20.24 13.76 0.17
N ASP A 130 21.30 13.79 0.99
CA ASP A 130 22.50 12.97 0.77
C ASP A 130 22.18 11.48 0.89
N GLU A 131 21.46 11.06 1.93
CA GLU A 131 21.10 9.66 2.19
C GLU A 131 20.10 9.09 1.16
N ASN A 132 19.30 9.93 0.50
CA ASN A 132 18.24 9.54 -0.41
C ASN A 132 18.52 9.95 -1.87
N GLY A 133 19.70 10.46 -2.18
CA GLY A 133 20.06 10.95 -3.52
C GLY A 133 19.84 9.94 -4.65
N PHE A 134 19.91 8.63 -4.36
CA PHE A 134 19.72 7.55 -5.33
C PHE A 134 18.32 7.47 -5.97
N TRP A 135 17.32 8.12 -5.37
CA TRP A 135 15.96 8.21 -5.93
C TRP A 135 15.40 9.64 -5.92
N LEU A 136 15.78 10.45 -4.92
CA LEU A 136 15.16 11.73 -4.62
C LEU A 136 15.41 12.77 -5.73
N GLU A 137 16.61 12.76 -6.31
CA GLU A 137 16.98 13.67 -7.40
C GLU A 137 16.10 13.42 -8.63
N ASP A 138 16.00 12.17 -9.07
CA ASP A 138 15.20 11.81 -10.24
C ASP A 138 13.71 11.99 -9.98
N TYR A 139 13.23 11.70 -8.75
CA TYR A 139 11.84 11.92 -8.40
C TYR A 139 11.46 13.41 -8.40
N ALA A 140 12.27 14.26 -7.78
CA ALA A 140 11.99 15.70 -7.74
C ALA A 140 11.99 16.30 -9.16
N LEU A 141 12.97 15.92 -9.97
CA LEU A 141 13.05 16.33 -11.37
C LEU A 141 11.84 15.84 -12.19
N TYR A 142 11.46 14.55 -12.02
CA TYR A 142 10.26 13.97 -12.65
C TYR A 142 9.00 14.77 -12.29
N GLN A 143 8.79 15.11 -11.03
CA GLN A 143 7.62 15.86 -10.57
C GLN A 143 7.57 17.26 -11.17
N VAL A 144 8.70 17.95 -11.23
CA VAL A 144 8.78 19.29 -11.82
C VAL A 144 8.49 19.26 -13.33
N ILE A 145 9.09 18.31 -14.06
CA ILE A 145 8.85 18.16 -15.51
C ILE A 145 7.37 17.81 -15.75
N LYS A 146 6.84 16.85 -14.98
CA LYS A 146 5.42 16.43 -15.07
C LYS A 146 4.47 17.60 -14.84
N SER A 147 4.73 18.42 -13.83
CA SER A 147 3.94 19.62 -13.54
C SER A 147 3.97 20.62 -14.70
N ARG A 148 5.14 20.90 -15.27
CA ARG A 148 5.32 21.79 -16.43
C ARG A 148 4.65 21.26 -17.69
N SER A 149 4.61 19.94 -17.84
CA SER A 149 4.00 19.26 -18.98
C SER A 149 2.48 19.04 -18.80
N GLY A 150 1.83 19.78 -17.90
CA GLY A 150 0.37 19.68 -17.66
C GLY A 150 -0.07 18.32 -17.13
N GLN A 151 0.75 17.66 -16.32
CA GLN A 151 0.54 16.31 -15.78
C GLN A 151 0.56 15.19 -16.85
N ALA A 152 1.10 15.48 -18.06
CA ALA A 152 1.28 14.44 -19.08
C ALA A 152 2.18 13.33 -18.59
N ALA A 153 1.92 12.09 -19.04
CA ALA A 153 2.80 10.96 -18.80
C ALA A 153 4.19 11.21 -19.45
N TRP A 154 5.25 10.71 -18.82
CA TRP A 154 6.63 10.99 -19.26
C TRP A 154 6.89 10.57 -20.72
N ILE A 155 6.20 9.55 -21.21
CA ILE A 155 6.31 9.10 -22.59
C ILE A 155 5.86 10.15 -23.61
N ASN A 156 5.04 11.11 -23.19
CA ASN A 156 4.53 12.21 -24.02
C ASN A 156 5.31 13.52 -23.83
N TRP A 157 6.42 13.50 -23.08
CA TRP A 157 7.27 14.68 -22.94
C TRP A 157 8.09 14.94 -24.20
N GLU A 158 8.67 16.11 -24.30
CA GLU A 158 9.66 16.42 -25.34
C GLU A 158 10.79 15.38 -25.34
N ALA A 159 11.27 15.00 -26.51
CA ALA A 159 12.23 13.92 -26.68
C ALA A 159 13.44 14.02 -25.73
N GLY A 160 14.05 15.21 -25.62
CA GLY A 160 15.19 15.41 -24.72
C GLY A 160 14.89 15.14 -23.25
N LEU A 161 13.68 15.44 -22.78
CA LEU A 161 13.25 15.17 -21.41
C LEU A 161 12.81 13.72 -21.24
N ARG A 162 12.09 13.17 -22.22
CA ARG A 162 11.65 11.77 -22.24
C ARG A 162 12.84 10.82 -22.21
N ASP A 163 13.81 11.06 -23.09
CA ASP A 163 14.96 10.18 -23.30
C ASP A 163 16.14 10.52 -22.37
N ARG A 164 15.91 11.46 -21.42
CA ARG A 164 16.87 11.87 -20.38
C ARG A 164 18.17 12.44 -20.95
N ASP A 165 18.10 13.25 -22.02
CA ASP A 165 19.26 13.99 -22.51
C ASP A 165 19.83 14.89 -21.40
N GLU A 166 21.13 14.74 -21.12
CA GLU A 166 21.74 15.44 -19.99
C GLU A 166 21.73 16.97 -20.16
N GLY A 167 21.82 17.47 -21.39
CA GLY A 167 21.73 18.92 -21.68
C GLY A 167 20.32 19.45 -21.36
N ALA A 168 19.27 18.71 -21.78
CA ALA A 168 17.87 19.05 -21.49
C ALA A 168 17.60 19.01 -19.99
N LEU A 169 18.04 17.94 -19.30
CA LEU A 169 17.87 17.82 -17.85
C LEU A 169 18.65 18.90 -17.07
N ALA A 170 19.88 19.21 -17.47
CA ALA A 170 20.66 20.27 -16.86
C ALA A 170 20.01 21.66 -17.04
N ALA A 171 19.34 21.90 -18.15
CA ALA A 171 18.56 23.12 -18.35
C ALA A 171 17.39 23.21 -17.39
N VAL A 172 16.63 22.11 -17.16
CA VAL A 172 15.55 22.08 -16.18
C VAL A 172 16.09 22.30 -14.76
N ARG A 173 17.18 21.61 -14.38
CA ARG A 173 17.80 21.77 -13.05
C ARG A 173 18.17 23.24 -12.77
N ARG A 174 18.74 23.94 -13.75
CA ARG A 174 19.10 25.39 -13.59
C ARG A 174 17.87 26.28 -13.52
N ASN A 175 16.88 26.05 -14.37
CA ASN A 175 15.76 26.97 -14.53
C ASN A 175 14.68 26.75 -13.45
N GLU A 176 14.64 25.57 -12.83
CA GLU A 176 13.62 25.14 -11.87
C GLU A 176 14.21 24.69 -10.52
N GLU A 177 15.39 25.18 -10.18
CA GLU A 177 16.13 24.81 -8.96
C GLU A 177 15.26 24.92 -7.71
N ASP A 178 14.54 26.02 -7.55
CA ASP A 178 13.63 26.26 -6.40
C ASP A 178 12.45 25.29 -6.36
N ALA A 179 11.91 24.92 -7.52
CA ALA A 179 10.83 23.95 -7.60
C ALA A 179 11.31 22.52 -7.25
N ILE A 180 12.51 22.15 -7.70
CA ILE A 180 13.13 20.85 -7.41
C ILE A 180 13.47 20.75 -5.91
N GLU A 181 14.03 21.82 -5.34
CA GLU A 181 14.35 21.86 -3.91
C GLU A 181 13.09 21.78 -3.04
N ARG A 182 12.00 22.42 -3.47
CA ARG A 182 10.69 22.32 -2.81
C ARG A 182 10.14 20.89 -2.82
N GLU A 183 10.24 20.14 -3.92
CA GLU A 183 9.82 18.75 -3.97
C GLU A 183 10.66 17.88 -3.02
N LYS A 184 11.99 18.09 -2.98
CA LYS A 184 12.87 17.42 -1.99
C LYS A 184 12.48 17.76 -0.55
N PHE A 185 12.19 19.03 -0.28
CA PHE A 185 11.75 19.49 1.04
C PHE A 185 10.45 18.81 1.47
N PHE A 186 9.46 18.66 0.59
CA PHE A 186 8.24 17.96 0.94
C PHE A 186 8.46 16.47 1.20
N GLN A 187 9.35 15.83 0.47
CA GLN A 187 9.74 14.45 0.79
C GLN A 187 10.44 14.38 2.16
N PHE A 188 11.35 15.29 2.47
CA PHE A 188 11.98 15.38 3.79
C PHE A 188 10.94 15.52 4.91
N ILE A 189 9.97 16.41 4.78
CA ILE A 189 8.91 16.60 5.77
C ILE A 189 8.04 15.36 5.90
N PHE A 190 7.70 14.72 4.77
CA PHE A 190 6.93 13.46 4.80
C PHE A 190 7.63 12.40 5.65
N PHE A 191 8.89 12.10 5.36
CA PHE A 191 9.62 11.07 6.08
C PHE A 191 9.89 11.46 7.53
N ARG A 192 10.14 12.72 7.81
CA ARG A 192 10.33 13.23 9.17
C ARG A 192 9.07 13.05 10.03
N GLN A 193 7.89 13.37 9.50
CA GLN A 193 6.62 13.15 10.21
C GLN A 193 6.29 11.66 10.32
N TRP A 194 6.57 10.87 9.28
CA TRP A 194 6.40 9.42 9.30
C TRP A 194 7.27 8.76 10.38
N ASP A 195 8.55 9.10 10.44
CA ASP A 195 9.48 8.55 11.43
C ASP A 195 9.08 8.91 12.87
N ALA A 196 8.55 10.11 13.09
CA ALA A 196 8.01 10.50 14.39
C ALA A 196 6.78 9.66 14.79
N LEU A 197 5.85 9.45 13.85
CA LEU A 197 4.67 8.61 14.05
C LEU A 197 5.05 7.15 14.31
N ARG A 198 6.00 6.62 13.54
CA ARG A 198 6.50 5.24 13.69
C ARG A 198 7.17 5.02 15.04
N ARG A 199 8.00 5.98 15.51
CA ARG A 199 8.57 5.92 16.87
C ARG A 199 7.49 5.87 17.92
N TYR A 200 6.49 6.74 17.81
CA TYR A 200 5.38 6.75 18.75
C TYR A 200 4.62 5.42 18.77
N ALA A 201 4.39 4.80 17.59
CA ALA A 201 3.77 3.48 17.50
C ALA A 201 4.62 2.41 18.23
N ALA A 202 5.93 2.38 18.00
CA ALA A 202 6.86 1.45 18.64
C ALA A 202 6.91 1.63 20.16
N GLU A 203 6.96 2.86 20.67
CA GLU A 203 6.92 3.20 22.11
C GLU A 203 5.61 2.75 22.78
N ASN A 204 4.52 2.65 22.00
CA ASN A 204 3.23 2.14 22.45
C ASN A 204 3.02 0.64 22.18
N GLY A 205 4.06 -0.08 21.69
CA GLY A 205 4.03 -1.50 21.45
C GLY A 205 3.18 -1.90 20.24
N VAL A 206 3.05 -1.00 19.27
CA VAL A 206 2.33 -1.21 18.01
C VAL A 206 3.32 -1.21 16.85
N GLY A 207 3.46 -2.36 16.16
CA GLY A 207 4.23 -2.47 14.92
C GLY A 207 3.40 -2.00 13.71
N ILE A 208 4.06 -1.50 12.67
CA ILE A 208 3.41 -1.07 11.44
C ILE A 208 3.74 -2.04 10.31
N ILE A 209 2.70 -2.59 9.67
CA ILE A 209 2.82 -3.43 8.49
C ILE A 209 2.53 -2.55 7.27
N GLY A 210 3.54 -2.39 6.41
CA GLY A 210 3.41 -1.73 5.12
C GLY A 210 2.92 -2.66 4.02
N ASP A 211 2.74 -2.10 2.84
CA ASP A 211 2.30 -2.82 1.65
C ASP A 211 3.08 -2.35 0.43
N VAL A 212 3.56 -3.28 -0.40
CA VAL A 212 4.37 -3.00 -1.57
C VAL A 212 3.76 -3.71 -2.78
N PRO A 213 3.29 -2.94 -3.79
CA PRO A 213 2.88 -3.52 -5.05
C PRO A 213 4.04 -4.24 -5.74
N LEU A 214 3.80 -5.40 -6.35
CA LEU A 214 4.83 -6.06 -7.17
C LEU A 214 5.31 -5.13 -8.27
N TYR A 215 4.40 -4.61 -9.07
CA TYR A 215 4.73 -3.75 -10.21
C TYR A 215 4.72 -2.26 -9.83
N VAL A 216 5.42 -1.47 -10.65
CA VAL A 216 5.36 0.00 -10.61
C VAL A 216 4.50 0.52 -11.77
N ALA A 217 3.99 1.73 -11.66
CA ALA A 217 3.28 2.36 -12.77
C ALA A 217 4.23 2.64 -13.94
N HIS A 218 3.75 2.50 -15.17
CA HIS A 218 4.53 2.92 -16.35
C HIS A 218 4.84 4.42 -16.28
N ASP A 219 3.86 5.24 -15.93
CA ASP A 219 4.06 6.66 -15.69
C ASP A 219 4.54 6.87 -14.24
N SER A 220 5.82 6.58 -14.01
CA SER A 220 6.50 6.75 -12.72
C SER A 220 7.92 7.24 -12.90
N ALA A 221 8.47 7.85 -11.85
CA ALA A 221 9.87 8.26 -11.80
C ALA A 221 10.81 7.07 -11.96
N ASP A 222 10.43 5.90 -11.45
CA ASP A 222 11.24 4.67 -11.53
C ASP A 222 11.43 4.18 -12.95
N VAL A 223 10.34 4.14 -13.73
CA VAL A 223 10.41 3.70 -15.13
C VAL A 223 11.13 4.72 -15.99
N TRP A 224 10.85 6.01 -15.79
CA TRP A 224 11.54 7.09 -16.49
C TRP A 224 13.04 7.15 -16.16
N ALA A 225 13.42 6.99 -14.89
CA ALA A 225 14.82 7.05 -14.47
C ALA A 225 15.62 5.80 -14.83
N SER A 226 14.97 4.64 -14.88
CA SER A 226 15.64 3.36 -15.11
C SER A 226 14.88 2.47 -16.12
N PRO A 227 14.62 2.98 -17.36
CA PRO A 227 13.79 2.28 -18.36
C PRO A 227 14.35 0.90 -18.73
N ARG A 228 15.67 0.72 -18.66
CA ARG A 228 16.36 -0.54 -18.92
C ARG A 228 16.00 -1.69 -17.95
N ASN A 229 15.35 -1.39 -16.83
CA ASN A 229 14.89 -2.41 -15.89
C ASN A 229 13.55 -3.02 -16.28
N PHE A 230 12.94 -2.53 -17.36
CA PHE A 230 11.59 -2.88 -17.78
C PHE A 230 11.56 -3.30 -19.25
N LYS A 231 10.63 -4.17 -19.63
CA LYS A 231 10.42 -4.62 -21.01
C LYS A 231 9.75 -3.51 -21.84
N LEU A 232 10.55 -2.52 -22.25
CA LEU A 232 10.11 -1.39 -23.08
C LEU A 232 10.66 -1.49 -24.50
N ASN A 233 9.98 -0.83 -25.45
CA ASN A 233 10.48 -0.50 -26.77
C ASN A 233 11.44 0.72 -26.68
N GLU A 234 12.14 1.02 -27.76
CA GLU A 234 13.06 2.17 -27.85
C GLU A 234 12.35 3.51 -27.61
N ASP A 235 11.08 3.63 -27.99
CA ASP A 235 10.26 4.80 -27.75
C ASP A 235 9.70 4.90 -26.32
N GLY A 236 10.03 3.94 -25.44
CA GLY A 236 9.58 3.88 -24.06
C GLY A 236 8.20 3.23 -23.87
N THR A 237 7.49 2.84 -24.93
CA THR A 237 6.24 2.09 -24.80
C THR A 237 6.48 0.68 -24.27
N PRO A 238 5.59 0.12 -23.42
CA PRO A 238 5.75 -1.25 -22.94
C PRO A 238 5.66 -2.29 -24.10
N ARG A 239 6.66 -3.19 -24.21
CA ARG A 239 6.56 -4.36 -25.09
C ARG A 239 5.47 -5.31 -24.60
N VAL A 240 5.42 -5.50 -23.29
CA VAL A 240 4.42 -6.29 -22.59
C VAL A 240 4.05 -5.59 -21.28
N VAL A 241 2.83 -5.82 -20.82
CA VAL A 241 2.32 -5.31 -19.55
C VAL A 241 1.80 -6.44 -18.67
N ALA A 242 1.77 -6.19 -17.38
CA ALA A 242 1.25 -7.11 -16.39
C ALA A 242 -0.28 -7.24 -16.49
N GLY A 243 -0.76 -8.40 -16.13
CA GLY A 243 -2.17 -8.72 -16.01
C GLY A 243 -2.40 -10.09 -15.38
N VAL A 244 -3.63 -10.57 -15.50
CA VAL A 244 -4.03 -11.94 -15.17
C VAL A 244 -4.86 -12.52 -16.31
N PRO A 245 -4.79 -13.85 -16.55
CA PRO A 245 -5.52 -14.49 -17.65
C PRO A 245 -7.04 -14.40 -17.46
N PRO A 246 -7.81 -14.66 -18.51
CA PRO A 246 -9.24 -14.90 -18.40
C PRO A 246 -9.57 -15.96 -17.34
N ASP A 247 -10.56 -15.67 -16.51
CA ASP A 247 -11.03 -16.56 -15.46
C ASP A 247 -12.57 -16.53 -15.34
N TYR A 248 -13.11 -17.17 -14.28
CA TYR A 248 -14.53 -17.17 -14.00
C TYR A 248 -15.11 -15.75 -13.73
N PHE A 249 -14.29 -14.85 -13.20
CA PHE A 249 -14.70 -13.49 -12.84
C PHE A 249 -14.55 -12.50 -13.99
N SER A 250 -13.59 -12.71 -14.89
CA SER A 250 -13.32 -11.87 -16.05
C SER A 250 -13.04 -12.69 -17.29
N LYS A 251 -13.98 -12.67 -18.25
CA LYS A 251 -13.84 -13.40 -19.53
C LYS A 251 -12.68 -12.92 -20.41
N THR A 252 -12.23 -11.69 -20.20
CA THR A 252 -11.12 -11.05 -20.93
C THR A 252 -9.84 -10.95 -20.13
N GLY A 253 -9.84 -11.52 -18.90
CA GLY A 253 -8.78 -11.32 -17.94
C GLY A 253 -8.73 -9.87 -17.43
N GLN A 254 -7.65 -9.51 -16.75
CA GLN A 254 -7.40 -8.14 -16.29
C GLN A 254 -6.07 -7.66 -16.87
N ARG A 255 -6.08 -6.57 -17.61
CA ARG A 255 -4.89 -5.87 -18.08
C ARG A 255 -4.61 -4.72 -17.13
N TRP A 256 -3.53 -4.82 -16.35
CA TRP A 256 -3.17 -3.80 -15.34
C TRP A 256 -2.37 -2.64 -15.93
N GLY A 257 -1.61 -2.89 -17.02
CA GLY A 257 -0.88 -1.85 -17.72
C GLY A 257 0.50 -1.50 -17.13
N ASN A 258 0.90 -2.11 -16.04
CA ASN A 258 2.23 -1.95 -15.46
C ASN A 258 3.27 -2.64 -16.37
N PRO A 259 4.46 -2.06 -16.63
CA PRO A 259 5.50 -2.71 -17.39
C PRO A 259 6.07 -3.91 -16.63
N ILE A 260 6.41 -4.96 -17.35
CA ILE A 260 7.10 -6.14 -16.81
C ILE A 260 8.59 -5.83 -16.67
N TYR A 261 9.22 -6.36 -15.61
CA TYR A 261 10.65 -6.23 -15.38
C TYR A 261 11.49 -7.04 -16.37
N GLU A 262 12.67 -6.56 -16.70
CA GLU A 262 13.73 -7.32 -17.39
C GLU A 262 14.44 -8.25 -16.40
N TRP A 263 13.75 -9.31 -16.01
CA TRP A 263 14.18 -10.19 -14.92
C TRP A 263 15.55 -10.83 -15.12
N GLU A 264 15.89 -11.25 -16.34
CA GLU A 264 17.21 -11.84 -16.64
C GLU A 264 18.32 -10.84 -16.41
N LYS A 265 18.14 -9.62 -16.90
CA LYS A 265 19.10 -8.54 -16.67
C LYS A 265 19.22 -8.20 -15.19
N MET A 266 18.08 -8.07 -14.49
CA MET A 266 18.12 -7.80 -13.03
C MET A 266 18.85 -8.90 -12.26
N ARG A 267 18.69 -10.17 -12.66
CA ARG A 267 19.43 -11.30 -12.10
C ARG A 267 20.92 -11.16 -12.34
N ASP A 268 21.31 -10.87 -13.58
CA ASP A 268 22.73 -10.72 -13.95
C ASP A 268 23.40 -9.53 -13.25
N GLU A 269 22.64 -8.49 -12.90
CA GLU A 269 23.03 -7.34 -12.08
C GLU A 269 22.85 -7.58 -10.57
N GLY A 270 22.55 -8.82 -10.12
CA GLY A 270 22.41 -9.18 -8.70
C GLY A 270 21.17 -8.62 -8.01
N PHE A 271 20.11 -8.29 -8.76
CA PHE A 271 18.84 -7.75 -8.26
C PHE A 271 18.97 -6.44 -7.46
N GLY A 272 19.99 -5.62 -7.71
CA GLY A 272 20.32 -4.43 -6.92
C GLY A 272 19.12 -3.49 -6.71
N TRP A 273 18.31 -3.23 -7.74
CA TRP A 273 17.12 -2.37 -7.64
C TRP A 273 16.05 -2.95 -6.67
N TRP A 274 15.80 -4.27 -6.72
CA TRP A 274 14.85 -4.93 -5.83
C TRP A 274 15.34 -4.97 -4.38
N ILE A 275 16.63 -5.24 -4.17
CA ILE A 275 17.25 -5.20 -2.84
C ILE A 275 17.09 -3.80 -2.25
N MET A 276 17.40 -2.77 -3.02
CA MET A 276 17.27 -1.37 -2.59
C MET A 276 15.81 -1.02 -2.25
N ARG A 277 14.85 -1.41 -3.11
CA ARG A 277 13.42 -1.15 -2.90
C ARG A 277 12.91 -1.80 -1.62
N LEU A 278 13.20 -3.08 -1.39
CA LEU A 278 12.71 -3.79 -0.22
C LEU A 278 13.45 -3.41 1.06
N HIS A 279 14.76 -3.14 0.97
CA HIS A 279 15.52 -2.56 2.09
C HIS A 279 14.93 -1.21 2.52
N PHE A 280 14.64 -0.33 1.57
CA PHE A 280 14.01 0.96 1.85
C PHE A 280 12.66 0.79 2.56
N ASN A 281 11.81 -0.12 2.09
CA ASN A 281 10.53 -0.39 2.72
C ASN A 281 10.66 -0.99 4.14
N LEU A 282 11.65 -1.86 4.39
CA LEU A 282 11.91 -2.39 5.73
C LEU A 282 12.48 -1.35 6.71
N ARG A 283 13.01 -0.22 6.19
CA ARG A 283 13.31 0.96 7.03
C ARG A 283 12.06 1.72 7.44
N LEU A 284 11.02 1.68 6.62
CA LEU A 284 9.75 2.39 6.88
C LEU A 284 8.79 1.58 7.74
N PHE A 285 8.84 0.25 7.68
CA PHE A 285 7.86 -0.64 8.28
C PHE A 285 8.54 -1.75 9.10
N ASP A 286 7.82 -2.30 10.07
CA ASP A 286 8.28 -3.42 10.87
C ASP A 286 8.14 -4.76 10.14
N ALA A 287 7.19 -4.82 9.21
CA ALA A 287 7.01 -5.88 8.22
C ALA A 287 6.32 -5.33 6.98
N VAL A 288 6.40 -6.04 5.86
CA VAL A 288 5.83 -5.60 4.57
C VAL A 288 5.01 -6.72 3.95
N ARG A 289 3.76 -6.43 3.60
CA ARG A 289 2.98 -7.27 2.71
C ARG A 289 3.46 -7.04 1.29
N ILE A 290 3.80 -8.11 0.59
CA ILE A 290 4.12 -8.06 -0.83
C ILE A 290 2.87 -8.46 -1.60
N ASP A 291 2.32 -7.50 -2.32
CA ASP A 291 1.15 -7.68 -3.16
C ASP A 291 1.47 -8.54 -4.37
N HIS A 292 0.53 -9.39 -4.78
CA HIS A 292 0.64 -10.29 -5.92
C HIS A 292 1.91 -11.18 -5.90
N PHE A 293 2.14 -11.88 -4.79
CA PHE A 293 3.35 -12.71 -4.61
C PHE A 293 3.53 -13.79 -5.69
N ILE A 294 2.44 -14.28 -6.31
CA ILE A 294 2.45 -15.21 -7.45
C ILE A 294 3.37 -14.71 -8.57
N GLY A 295 3.44 -13.41 -8.78
CA GLY A 295 4.24 -12.78 -9.83
C GLY A 295 5.76 -12.93 -9.64
N PHE A 296 6.24 -13.47 -8.52
CA PHE A 296 7.65 -13.84 -8.34
C PHE A 296 7.98 -15.26 -8.84
N THR A 297 6.98 -16.06 -9.20
CA THR A 297 7.22 -17.35 -9.86
C THR A 297 6.94 -17.27 -11.36
N ARG A 298 5.88 -16.58 -11.73
CA ARG A 298 5.46 -16.39 -13.11
C ARG A 298 4.67 -15.10 -13.28
N ALA A 299 4.84 -14.43 -14.40
CA ALA A 299 4.11 -13.22 -14.77
C ALA A 299 3.21 -13.50 -15.98
N TRP A 300 1.96 -12.99 -15.95
CA TRP A 300 1.11 -12.99 -17.14
C TRP A 300 1.47 -11.78 -17.99
N GLU A 301 2.22 -12.01 -19.08
CA GLU A 301 2.68 -10.98 -20.01
C GLU A 301 1.64 -10.76 -21.09
N VAL A 302 0.99 -9.61 -21.07
CA VAL A 302 0.03 -9.18 -22.12
C VAL A 302 0.76 -8.30 -23.12
N PRO A 303 0.65 -8.53 -24.45
CA PRO A 303 1.25 -7.62 -25.45
C PRO A 303 0.85 -6.17 -25.19
N GLY A 304 1.82 -5.24 -25.25
CA GLY A 304 1.59 -3.83 -24.89
C GLY A 304 0.49 -3.15 -25.70
N THR A 305 0.28 -3.59 -26.94
CA THR A 305 -0.75 -3.09 -27.88
C THR A 305 -2.15 -3.63 -27.62
N ASP A 306 -2.30 -4.72 -26.86
CA ASP A 306 -3.58 -5.38 -26.64
C ASP A 306 -4.45 -4.60 -25.64
N LYS A 307 -5.75 -4.61 -25.87
CA LYS A 307 -6.72 -3.94 -24.99
C LYS A 307 -7.22 -4.82 -23.85
N THR A 308 -7.11 -6.15 -24.01
CA THR A 308 -7.55 -7.17 -23.06
C THR A 308 -6.37 -8.09 -22.69
N ALA A 309 -6.53 -8.94 -21.70
CA ALA A 309 -5.49 -9.86 -21.27
C ALA A 309 -5.58 -11.26 -21.92
N GLU A 310 -6.45 -11.44 -22.92
CA GLU A 310 -6.74 -12.74 -23.53
C GLU A 310 -5.54 -13.36 -24.26
N ASN A 311 -4.72 -12.54 -24.94
CA ASN A 311 -3.55 -13.00 -25.71
C ASN A 311 -2.25 -12.99 -24.89
N GLY A 312 -2.34 -12.95 -23.56
CA GLY A 312 -1.17 -13.01 -22.71
C GLY A 312 -0.53 -14.41 -22.71
N ARG A 313 0.65 -14.48 -22.11
CA ARG A 313 1.38 -15.73 -21.87
C ARG A 313 2.03 -15.73 -20.50
N TRP A 314 2.16 -16.90 -19.91
CA TRP A 314 2.97 -17.05 -18.70
C TRP A 314 4.46 -16.99 -19.04
N ALA A 315 5.18 -16.15 -18.33
CA ALA A 315 6.64 -16.05 -18.38
C ALA A 315 7.20 -16.36 -16.98
N ALA A 316 8.24 -17.18 -16.92
CA ALA A 316 8.92 -17.53 -15.67
C ALA A 316 9.63 -16.30 -15.10
N VAL A 317 9.68 -16.24 -13.76
CA VAL A 317 10.37 -15.19 -13.01
C VAL A 317 11.38 -15.84 -12.07
N PRO A 318 12.62 -15.33 -11.97
CA PRO A 318 13.68 -15.90 -11.13
C PRO A 318 13.49 -15.53 -9.64
N GLY A 319 12.30 -15.82 -9.10
CA GLY A 319 11.95 -15.40 -7.73
C GLY A 319 12.79 -16.08 -6.66
N ARG A 320 13.17 -17.35 -6.86
CA ARG A 320 14.00 -18.08 -5.89
C ARG A 320 15.38 -17.42 -5.74
N GLU A 321 16.01 -17.05 -6.86
CA GLU A 321 17.28 -16.34 -6.89
C GLU A 321 17.17 -14.95 -6.27
N LEU A 322 16.06 -14.25 -6.57
CA LEU A 322 15.78 -12.95 -5.97
C LEU A 322 15.64 -13.05 -4.44
N PHE A 323 14.80 -13.97 -3.92
CA PHE A 323 14.60 -14.11 -2.48
C PHE A 323 15.85 -14.61 -1.75
N TYR A 324 16.68 -15.41 -2.42
CA TYR A 324 18.00 -15.76 -1.92
C TYR A 324 18.90 -14.52 -1.76
N ALA A 325 19.00 -13.70 -2.81
CA ALA A 325 19.77 -12.45 -2.78
C ALA A 325 19.25 -11.47 -1.71
N LEU A 326 17.92 -11.34 -1.59
CA LEU A 326 17.29 -10.54 -0.54
C LEU A 326 17.64 -11.05 0.86
N GLY A 327 17.57 -12.37 1.08
CA GLY A 327 17.93 -12.97 2.37
C GLY A 327 19.36 -12.67 2.78
N GLN A 328 20.31 -12.71 1.82
CA GLN A 328 21.70 -12.37 2.06
C GLN A 328 21.89 -10.86 2.37
N ALA A 329 21.21 -9.99 1.61
CA ALA A 329 21.38 -8.55 1.73
C ALA A 329 20.70 -7.95 2.97
N LEU A 330 19.53 -8.48 3.36
CA LEU A 330 18.66 -7.88 4.39
C LEU A 330 18.82 -8.52 5.78
N GLY A 331 19.56 -9.63 5.89
CA GLY A 331 19.74 -10.35 7.17
C GLY A 331 18.45 -10.99 7.73
N GLY A 332 17.37 -11.01 6.95
CA GLY A 332 16.08 -11.60 7.28
C GLY A 332 14.95 -11.04 6.43
N LEU A 333 13.93 -11.86 6.19
CA LEU A 333 12.79 -11.52 5.33
C LEU A 333 11.54 -11.30 6.20
N LYS A 334 11.24 -10.06 6.53
CA LYS A 334 10.03 -9.67 7.27
C LYS A 334 8.88 -9.36 6.30
N PHE A 335 8.56 -10.34 5.45
CA PHE A 335 7.54 -10.20 4.42
C PHE A 335 6.33 -11.08 4.69
N ILE A 336 5.16 -10.62 4.24
CA ILE A 336 3.91 -11.38 4.16
C ILE A 336 3.65 -11.59 2.67
N ALA A 337 3.55 -12.83 2.24
CA ALA A 337 3.24 -13.16 0.85
C ALA A 337 1.73 -13.09 0.61
N GLU A 338 1.29 -12.19 -0.28
CA GLU A 338 -0.09 -12.24 -0.76
C GLU A 338 -0.20 -13.35 -1.81
N ASP A 339 -0.55 -14.55 -1.33
CA ASP A 339 -0.71 -15.79 -2.06
C ASP A 339 -2.21 -16.10 -2.30
N LEU A 340 -2.93 -15.13 -2.86
CA LEU A 340 -4.35 -15.27 -3.21
C LEU A 340 -4.51 -15.44 -4.73
N GLY A 341 -5.49 -16.22 -5.17
CA GLY A 341 -5.77 -16.48 -6.58
C GLY A 341 -5.32 -17.89 -7.02
N ASP A 342 -4.72 -18.01 -8.22
CA ASP A 342 -4.26 -19.28 -8.79
C ASP A 342 -2.88 -19.66 -8.25
N VAL A 343 -2.88 -20.17 -7.01
CA VAL A 343 -1.66 -20.57 -6.28
C VAL A 343 -1.24 -21.96 -6.72
N THR A 344 -0.07 -22.04 -7.39
CA THR A 344 0.51 -23.32 -7.82
C THR A 344 1.50 -23.87 -6.78
N PRO A 345 1.87 -25.17 -6.87
CA PRO A 345 2.88 -25.74 -5.96
C PRO A 345 4.22 -24.97 -5.97
N GLU A 346 4.60 -24.35 -7.08
CA GLU A 346 5.82 -23.53 -7.16
C GLU A 346 5.73 -22.25 -6.35
N VAL A 347 4.54 -21.63 -6.29
CA VAL A 347 4.28 -20.44 -5.45
C VAL A 347 4.35 -20.83 -3.98
N GLU A 348 3.71 -21.94 -3.61
CA GLU A 348 3.76 -22.46 -2.24
C GLU A 348 5.19 -22.80 -1.81
N ALA A 349 5.93 -23.51 -2.68
CA ALA A 349 7.33 -23.84 -2.44
C ALA A 349 8.20 -22.58 -2.27
N LEU A 350 8.03 -21.56 -3.12
CA LEU A 350 8.77 -20.30 -2.97
C LEU A 350 8.48 -19.62 -1.63
N ARG A 351 7.20 -19.52 -1.25
CA ARG A 351 6.79 -18.95 0.03
C ARG A 351 7.37 -19.72 1.22
N ASP A 352 7.23 -21.05 1.19
CA ASP A 352 7.56 -21.92 2.33
C ASP A 352 9.07 -22.09 2.51
N ASP A 353 9.85 -22.20 1.43
CA ASP A 353 11.32 -22.30 1.46
C ASP A 353 11.99 -21.07 2.12
N PHE A 354 11.36 -19.91 1.97
CA PHE A 354 11.82 -18.68 2.63
C PHE A 354 11.09 -18.38 3.94
N GLY A 355 10.23 -19.28 4.42
CA GLY A 355 9.51 -19.18 5.68
C GLY A 355 8.53 -18.01 5.75
N LEU A 356 8.05 -17.53 4.61
CA LEU A 356 7.12 -16.39 4.54
C LEU A 356 5.71 -16.84 4.94
N PRO A 357 4.98 -16.07 5.80
CA PRO A 357 3.58 -16.33 6.02
C PRO A 357 2.76 -15.96 4.77
N GLY A 358 1.87 -16.87 4.38
CA GLY A 358 0.84 -16.59 3.38
C GLY A 358 -0.40 -15.94 4.00
N MET A 359 -1.38 -15.61 3.17
CA MET A 359 -2.62 -14.97 3.59
C MET A 359 -3.82 -15.92 3.51
N ARG A 360 -4.75 -15.80 4.47
CA ARG A 360 -6.05 -16.48 4.42
C ARG A 360 -7.16 -15.48 4.68
N VAL A 361 -8.19 -15.50 3.84
CA VAL A 361 -9.32 -14.57 3.88
C VAL A 361 -10.59 -15.34 4.19
N LEU A 362 -11.18 -15.13 5.34
CA LEU A 362 -12.35 -15.89 5.82
C LEU A 362 -13.53 -15.85 4.85
N GLN A 363 -13.76 -14.71 4.18
CA GLN A 363 -14.84 -14.57 3.21
C GLN A 363 -14.77 -15.59 2.05
N PHE A 364 -13.59 -16.09 1.72
CA PHE A 364 -13.39 -17.07 0.64
C PHE A 364 -13.62 -18.51 1.08
N GLY A 365 -13.78 -18.74 2.40
CA GLY A 365 -13.94 -20.09 2.96
C GLY A 365 -15.30 -20.74 2.68
N PHE A 366 -16.35 -19.98 2.45
CA PHE A 366 -17.72 -20.49 2.50
C PHE A 366 -18.31 -20.93 1.15
N GLY A 367 -17.56 -20.77 0.05
CA GLY A 367 -18.01 -21.14 -1.30
C GLY A 367 -17.72 -22.59 -1.72
N GLY A 368 -17.05 -23.38 -0.88
CA GLY A 368 -16.60 -24.74 -1.19
C GLY A 368 -16.99 -25.76 -0.10
N ASP A 369 -16.20 -26.81 -0.03
CA ASP A 369 -16.32 -27.89 0.99
C ASP A 369 -15.41 -27.64 2.21
N ALA A 370 -15.32 -28.63 3.10
CA ALA A 370 -14.53 -28.54 4.33
C ALA A 370 -13.01 -28.50 4.09
N GLY A 371 -12.53 -28.84 2.89
CA GLY A 371 -11.13 -28.76 2.51
C GLY A 371 -10.67 -27.36 2.10
N ASN A 372 -11.58 -26.39 2.02
CA ASN A 372 -11.22 -25.02 1.63
C ASN A 372 -10.19 -24.42 2.60
N ILE A 373 -9.02 -24.04 2.08
CA ILE A 373 -7.88 -23.50 2.83
C ILE A 373 -8.18 -22.19 3.56
N HIS A 374 -9.25 -21.50 3.20
CA HIS A 374 -9.71 -20.26 3.84
C HIS A 374 -10.69 -20.50 5.00
N LEU A 375 -10.96 -21.76 5.37
CA LEU A 375 -11.71 -22.08 6.58
C LEU A 375 -10.78 -22.17 7.79
N PRO A 376 -11.13 -21.59 8.95
CA PRO A 376 -10.29 -21.51 10.13
C PRO A 376 -9.66 -22.81 10.62
N HIS A 377 -10.34 -23.97 10.46
CA HIS A 377 -9.81 -25.27 10.87
C HIS A 377 -8.68 -25.80 9.96
N ASN A 378 -8.49 -25.20 8.77
CA ASN A 378 -7.41 -25.53 7.84
C ASN A 378 -6.23 -24.56 7.93
N TYR A 379 -6.27 -23.55 8.82
CA TYR A 379 -5.17 -22.59 8.93
C TYR A 379 -3.96 -23.20 9.60
N VAL A 380 -2.79 -22.94 9.03
CA VAL A 380 -1.49 -23.26 9.65
C VAL A 380 -0.97 -22.06 10.45
N GLN A 381 -0.06 -22.29 11.39
CA GLN A 381 0.44 -21.24 12.28
C GLN A 381 1.12 -20.08 11.53
N ASN A 382 2.01 -20.40 10.57
CA ASN A 382 2.72 -19.37 9.80
C ASN A 382 1.81 -18.74 8.73
N THR A 383 0.74 -18.08 9.16
CA THR A 383 -0.28 -17.48 8.29
C THR A 383 -0.78 -16.17 8.89
N VAL A 384 -1.05 -15.20 8.03
CA VAL A 384 -1.80 -13.99 8.36
C VAL A 384 -3.26 -14.19 7.93
N VAL A 385 -4.18 -14.09 8.87
CA VAL A 385 -5.60 -14.37 8.64
C VAL A 385 -6.41 -13.06 8.68
N TYR A 386 -7.35 -12.94 7.76
CA TYR A 386 -8.18 -11.75 7.58
C TYR A 386 -9.66 -12.09 7.62
N THR A 387 -10.51 -11.20 8.15
CA THR A 387 -11.96 -11.25 7.89
C THR A 387 -12.27 -10.95 6.44
N GLY A 388 -11.60 -9.98 5.88
CA GLY A 388 -11.53 -9.50 4.51
C GLY A 388 -10.35 -8.53 4.39
N THR A 389 -9.94 -8.20 3.17
CA THR A 389 -8.92 -7.18 2.87
C THR A 389 -9.58 -5.86 2.41
N HIS A 390 -8.78 -4.88 2.00
CA HIS A 390 -9.27 -3.65 1.39
C HIS A 390 -10.02 -3.88 0.05
N ASP A 391 -9.76 -5.01 -0.62
CA ASP A 391 -10.40 -5.39 -1.90
C ASP A 391 -11.71 -6.15 -1.73
N ASN A 392 -11.97 -6.64 -0.54
CA ASN A 392 -13.16 -7.43 -0.27
C ASN A 392 -14.36 -6.54 0.12
N GLU A 393 -15.53 -7.15 0.14
CA GLU A 393 -16.69 -6.59 0.80
C GLU A 393 -16.42 -6.46 2.30
N THR A 394 -17.09 -5.55 2.99
CA THR A 394 -17.15 -5.62 4.45
C THR A 394 -17.89 -6.89 4.88
N ALA A 395 -17.65 -7.41 6.08
CA ALA A 395 -18.34 -8.60 6.56
C ALA A 395 -19.88 -8.46 6.55
N VAL A 396 -20.38 -7.28 6.90
CA VAL A 396 -21.82 -6.97 6.83
C VAL A 396 -22.31 -6.90 5.38
N GLY A 397 -21.55 -6.24 4.50
CA GLY A 397 -21.84 -6.15 3.07
C GLY A 397 -21.85 -7.53 2.41
N TRP A 398 -20.87 -8.39 2.72
CA TRP A 398 -20.78 -9.77 2.27
C TRP A 398 -22.04 -10.57 2.59
N ARG A 399 -22.53 -10.47 3.84
CA ARG A 399 -23.79 -11.10 4.25
C ARG A 399 -24.99 -10.54 3.49
N MET A 400 -25.06 -9.21 3.36
CA MET A 400 -26.19 -8.55 2.68
C MET A 400 -26.30 -8.93 1.20
N ALA A 401 -25.19 -9.00 0.50
CA ALA A 401 -25.12 -9.39 -0.90
C ALA A 401 -25.63 -10.83 -1.10
N ARG A 402 -25.23 -11.75 -0.22
CA ARG A 402 -25.59 -13.19 -0.30
C ARG A 402 -27.03 -13.48 0.13
N ARG A 403 -27.68 -12.59 0.87
CA ARG A 403 -29.11 -12.69 1.15
C ARG A 403 -30.00 -12.40 -0.05
N LYS A 404 -29.53 -11.58 -0.99
CA LYS A 404 -30.33 -11.07 -2.12
C LYS A 404 -30.02 -11.75 -3.46
N GLY A 405 -28.98 -12.56 -3.55
CA GLY A 405 -28.48 -13.14 -4.80
C GLY A 405 -28.14 -14.63 -4.71
N GLY A 406 -27.43 -15.14 -5.72
CA GLY A 406 -27.06 -16.56 -5.87
C GLY A 406 -26.13 -17.15 -4.80
N GLY A 407 -25.71 -16.36 -3.79
CA GLY A 407 -24.81 -16.77 -2.72
C GLY A 407 -25.47 -17.34 -1.47
N ALA A 408 -26.77 -17.67 -1.47
CA ALA A 408 -27.51 -18.13 -0.30
C ALA A 408 -26.92 -19.43 0.32
N GLY A 409 -26.36 -20.33 -0.50
CA GLY A 409 -25.66 -21.52 -0.06
C GLY A 409 -24.42 -21.21 0.79
N ALA A 410 -23.60 -20.30 0.32
CA ALA A 410 -22.40 -19.84 1.04
C ALA A 410 -22.77 -19.14 2.37
N LEU A 411 -23.83 -18.33 2.38
CA LEU A 411 -24.33 -17.73 3.62
C LEU A 411 -24.85 -18.79 4.60
N LYS A 412 -25.62 -19.77 4.14
CA LYS A 412 -26.10 -20.88 4.98
C LYS A 412 -24.93 -21.69 5.58
N HIS A 413 -23.93 -21.98 4.75
CA HIS A 413 -22.70 -22.65 5.19
C HIS A 413 -21.98 -21.82 6.26
N CYS A 414 -21.77 -20.54 6.00
CA CYS A 414 -21.15 -19.59 6.94
C CYS A 414 -21.85 -19.57 8.31
N LEU A 415 -23.17 -19.38 8.32
CA LEU A 415 -23.95 -19.29 9.56
C LEU A 415 -23.90 -20.60 10.36
N LYS A 416 -23.98 -21.75 9.66
CA LYS A 416 -23.83 -23.08 10.31
C LYS A 416 -22.40 -23.28 10.84
N TYR A 417 -21.38 -22.91 10.07
CA TYR A 417 -19.97 -23.06 10.46
C TYR A 417 -19.61 -22.22 11.68
N LEU A 418 -20.13 -20.99 11.74
CA LEU A 418 -19.86 -20.05 12.83
C LEU A 418 -20.82 -20.19 14.02
N ASP A 419 -21.80 -21.10 13.95
CA ASP A 419 -22.91 -21.22 14.93
C ASP A 419 -23.56 -19.85 15.22
N SER A 420 -23.94 -19.13 14.14
CA SER A 420 -24.39 -17.74 14.19
C SER A 420 -25.75 -17.53 13.56
N ASP A 421 -26.54 -16.59 14.11
CA ASP A 421 -27.78 -16.08 13.50
C ASP A 421 -27.52 -15.00 12.44
N GLY A 422 -26.27 -14.58 12.30
CA GLY A 422 -25.78 -13.57 11.35
C GLY A 422 -26.12 -12.13 11.70
N ARG A 423 -26.79 -11.84 12.84
CA ARG A 423 -27.13 -10.46 13.22
C ARG A 423 -25.89 -9.60 13.47
N GLN A 424 -24.83 -10.20 14.00
CA GLN A 424 -23.55 -9.56 14.31
C GLN A 424 -22.41 -10.20 13.52
N ILE A 425 -22.63 -10.52 12.24
CA ILE A 425 -21.70 -11.29 11.39
C ILE A 425 -20.26 -10.77 11.43
N HIS A 426 -20.06 -9.44 11.52
CA HIS A 426 -18.74 -8.85 11.64
C HIS A 426 -18.01 -9.30 12.93
N ARG A 427 -18.73 -9.43 14.04
CA ARG A 427 -18.17 -9.94 15.31
C ARG A 427 -17.89 -11.42 15.23
N ASP A 428 -18.75 -12.19 14.58
CA ASP A 428 -18.57 -13.62 14.40
C ASP A 428 -17.34 -13.89 13.54
N PHE A 429 -17.11 -13.09 12.49
CA PHE A 429 -15.92 -13.15 11.66
C PHE A 429 -14.65 -12.80 12.44
N ILE A 430 -14.65 -11.70 13.21
CA ILE A 430 -13.52 -11.31 14.05
C ILE A 430 -13.20 -12.42 15.04
N ARG A 431 -14.20 -12.95 15.73
CA ARG A 431 -14.03 -14.06 16.67
C ARG A 431 -13.42 -15.30 16.00
N ALA A 432 -13.90 -15.65 14.81
CA ALA A 432 -13.41 -16.82 14.08
C ALA A 432 -11.92 -16.69 13.70
N VAL A 433 -11.51 -15.55 13.17
CA VAL A 433 -10.09 -15.34 12.82
C VAL A 433 -9.20 -15.20 14.06
N TYR A 434 -9.72 -14.64 15.19
CA TYR A 434 -8.97 -14.56 16.44
C TYR A 434 -8.80 -15.93 17.10
N ALA A 435 -9.81 -16.79 17.03
CA ALA A 435 -9.77 -18.15 17.56
C ALA A 435 -8.88 -19.11 16.75
N SER A 436 -8.58 -18.78 15.49
CA SER A 436 -7.85 -19.64 14.55
C SER A 436 -6.39 -19.87 14.95
N ALA A 437 -5.76 -20.85 14.30
CA ALA A 437 -4.35 -21.22 14.53
C ALA A 437 -3.35 -20.20 13.92
N GLY A 438 -3.77 -19.39 12.93
CA GLY A 438 -2.88 -18.42 12.28
C GLY A 438 -2.23 -17.46 13.27
N ASN A 439 -0.95 -17.20 13.12
CA ASN A 439 -0.19 -16.39 14.07
C ASN A 439 -0.67 -14.93 14.11
N LEU A 440 -0.96 -14.31 12.97
CA LEU A 440 -1.38 -12.92 12.93
C LEU A 440 -2.81 -12.83 12.39
N ALA A 441 -3.70 -12.15 13.13
CA ALA A 441 -5.06 -11.85 12.69
C ALA A 441 -5.21 -10.35 12.42
N ILE A 442 -5.53 -9.98 11.19
CA ILE A 442 -5.74 -8.59 10.77
C ILE A 442 -7.20 -8.38 10.38
N VAL A 443 -7.80 -7.31 10.89
CA VAL A 443 -9.21 -6.99 10.67
C VAL A 443 -9.33 -5.58 10.09
N PRO A 444 -10.05 -5.38 8.97
CA PRO A 444 -10.35 -4.02 8.49
C PRO A 444 -11.16 -3.24 9.53
N MET A 445 -10.84 -1.95 9.68
CA MET A 445 -11.56 -1.09 10.63
C MET A 445 -13.07 -1.04 10.33
N GLN A 446 -13.48 -1.18 9.09
CA GLN A 446 -14.88 -1.27 8.67
C GLN A 446 -15.61 -2.44 9.33
N ASP A 447 -14.93 -3.59 9.46
CA ASP A 447 -15.50 -4.76 10.13
C ASP A 447 -15.55 -4.57 11.65
N VAL A 448 -14.56 -3.91 12.25
CA VAL A 448 -14.60 -3.53 13.67
C VAL A 448 -15.83 -2.66 13.96
N LEU A 449 -16.13 -1.74 13.06
CA LEU A 449 -17.27 -0.81 13.16
C LEU A 449 -18.61 -1.44 12.73
N GLY A 450 -18.61 -2.61 12.11
CA GLY A 450 -19.79 -3.30 11.61
C GLY A 450 -20.49 -2.54 10.47
N LEU A 451 -19.72 -1.94 9.58
CA LEU A 451 -20.22 -1.15 8.45
C LEU A 451 -20.53 -2.05 7.23
N ASP A 452 -21.46 -1.60 6.39
CA ASP A 452 -21.82 -2.26 5.14
C ASP A 452 -20.93 -1.80 3.95
N ASN A 453 -21.24 -2.29 2.73
CA ASN A 453 -20.44 -2.01 1.51
C ASN A 453 -20.37 -0.53 1.09
N ARG A 454 -21.13 0.37 1.71
CA ARG A 454 -20.93 1.82 1.54
C ARG A 454 -19.58 2.28 2.13
N ALA A 455 -19.01 1.47 3.01
CA ALA A 455 -17.69 1.69 3.57
C ALA A 455 -16.58 0.83 2.90
N ARG A 456 -16.88 0.10 1.84
CA ARG A 456 -15.89 -0.68 1.10
C ARG A 456 -14.79 0.23 0.58
N MET A 457 -13.53 -0.22 0.70
CA MET A 457 -12.36 0.58 0.32
C MET A 457 -12.10 0.53 -1.17
N ASN A 458 -12.11 -0.67 -1.75
CA ASN A 458 -11.85 -0.88 -3.17
C ASN A 458 -12.78 -1.93 -3.78
N LEU A 459 -13.22 -1.69 -5.01
CA LEU A 459 -13.87 -2.67 -5.88
C LEU A 459 -12.94 -2.91 -7.07
N PRO A 460 -12.17 -4.02 -7.07
CA PRO A 460 -11.25 -4.32 -8.16
C PRO A 460 -11.92 -4.29 -9.55
N GLY A 461 -11.17 -3.81 -10.54
CA GLY A 461 -11.67 -3.69 -11.92
C GLY A 461 -12.59 -2.51 -12.17
N THR A 462 -12.78 -1.59 -11.21
CA THR A 462 -13.57 -0.37 -11.40
C THR A 462 -12.74 0.89 -11.25
N ILE A 463 -13.18 1.97 -11.90
CA ILE A 463 -12.59 3.30 -11.82
C ILE A 463 -13.58 4.22 -11.12
N GLY A 464 -13.11 4.95 -10.09
CA GLY A 464 -13.92 5.89 -9.31
C GLY A 464 -14.68 5.24 -8.15
N GLY A 465 -14.95 6.02 -7.11
CA GLY A 465 -15.61 5.57 -5.88
C GLY A 465 -14.76 4.68 -4.98
N ASN A 466 -13.50 4.39 -5.36
CA ASN A 466 -12.54 3.62 -4.60
C ASN A 466 -11.65 4.54 -3.74
N TRP A 467 -11.11 4.02 -2.64
CA TRP A 467 -10.14 4.68 -1.75
C TRP A 467 -10.70 5.88 -0.97
N GLU A 468 -12.00 6.11 -1.01
CA GLU A 468 -12.64 7.32 -0.50
C GLU A 468 -13.18 7.19 0.93
N TRP A 469 -13.36 5.95 1.43
CA TRP A 469 -13.92 5.75 2.76
C TRP A 469 -13.01 6.28 3.86
N ARG A 470 -13.61 6.91 4.86
CA ARG A 470 -12.93 7.49 6.03
C ARG A 470 -13.68 7.23 7.32
N CYS A 471 -12.92 7.02 8.41
CA CYS A 471 -13.44 7.04 9.75
C CYS A 471 -13.99 8.42 10.11
N LYS A 472 -14.98 8.43 10.97
CA LYS A 472 -15.53 9.64 11.58
C LYS A 472 -14.81 9.94 12.90
N PRO A 473 -14.77 11.21 13.34
CA PRO A 473 -14.42 11.52 14.71
C PRO A 473 -15.31 10.72 15.68
N GLY A 474 -14.73 9.99 16.61
CA GLY A 474 -15.45 9.14 17.57
C GLY A 474 -15.55 7.66 17.21
N ASP A 475 -15.14 7.24 16.00
CA ASP A 475 -15.10 5.80 15.63
C ASP A 475 -14.06 5.02 16.48
N PHE A 476 -13.03 5.70 16.97
CA PHE A 476 -12.04 5.14 17.90
C PHE A 476 -12.59 5.14 19.34
N SER A 477 -13.67 4.39 19.56
CA SER A 477 -14.41 4.43 20.81
C SER A 477 -13.88 3.41 21.85
N GLY A 478 -13.97 3.76 23.13
CA GLY A 478 -13.64 2.83 24.22
C GLY A 478 -14.48 1.55 24.20
N LYS A 479 -15.70 1.57 23.66
CA LYS A 479 -16.56 0.40 23.52
C LYS A 479 -15.99 -0.61 22.51
N THR A 480 -15.58 -0.17 21.34
CA THR A 480 -14.98 -1.04 20.34
C THR A 480 -13.61 -1.52 20.77
N ALA A 481 -12.81 -0.65 21.39
CA ALA A 481 -11.51 -1.02 21.97
C ALA A 481 -11.64 -2.12 23.02
N LYS A 482 -12.58 -1.98 23.97
CA LYS A 482 -12.84 -2.99 25.00
C LYS A 482 -13.22 -4.35 24.40
N ALA A 483 -14.13 -4.35 23.39
CA ALA A 483 -14.58 -5.59 22.76
C ALA A 483 -13.44 -6.31 22.02
N LEU A 484 -12.52 -5.58 21.35
CA LEU A 484 -11.35 -6.17 20.70
C LEU A 484 -10.34 -6.69 21.74
N ARG A 485 -10.09 -5.94 22.81
CA ARG A 485 -9.20 -6.36 23.90
C ARG A 485 -9.67 -7.66 24.53
N GLU A 486 -10.94 -7.77 24.88
CA GLU A 486 -11.53 -8.99 25.45
C GLU A 486 -11.31 -10.22 24.53
N LEU A 487 -11.45 -10.04 23.21
CA LEU A 487 -11.15 -11.11 22.25
C LEU A 487 -9.65 -11.41 22.15
N SER A 488 -8.79 -10.39 22.16
CA SER A 488 -7.35 -10.58 22.13
C SER A 488 -6.86 -11.35 23.35
N GLU A 489 -7.32 -10.98 24.54
CA GLU A 489 -6.99 -11.65 25.79
C GLU A 489 -7.54 -13.10 25.82
N LEU A 490 -8.80 -13.31 25.38
CA LEU A 490 -9.43 -14.61 25.34
C LEU A 490 -8.67 -15.61 24.47
N PHE A 491 -8.12 -15.17 23.33
CA PHE A 491 -7.45 -16.03 22.35
C PHE A 491 -5.92 -15.90 22.36
N GLY A 492 -5.34 -15.18 23.32
CA GLY A 492 -3.89 -15.03 23.48
C GLY A 492 -3.23 -14.29 22.31
N ARG A 493 -3.81 -13.18 21.85
CA ARG A 493 -3.29 -12.38 20.74
C ARG A 493 -2.74 -11.02 21.17
#